data_17942d7c9eed74c0490d38dbe7750e9d
#
_entry.id   17942d7c9eed74c0490d38dbe7750e9d
#
_cell.length_a   1.000
_cell.length_b   1.000
_cell.length_c   1.000
_cell.angle_alpha   90.00
_cell.angle_beta   90.00
_cell.angle_gamma   90.00
#
_symmetry.space_group_name_H-M   'P 1'
#
loop_
_entity.id
_entity.type
_entity.pdbx_description
1 polymer ?
#
loop_
_entity_poly.entity_id
_entity_poly.type
_entity_poly.pdbx_seq_one_letter_code
_entity_poly.pdbx_strand_id
1 'polypeptide(L)'
;MGFMAMMVSWPAIAAAFIVAASLSSPAAMRASAAAAARGGGGNNPTAGFAKVDLTGGDFQVQRPYDVPESRRFRYRDGVWTFWVYDSDKPFNTATHTNPRTEVRLRGHDYSSGVWQFEGYGYVPSGTSGVSVMQIHNEEGAEHATILMLHVYDGVLRFYDGPAIESNIYDRWFRLNVVHDVKASTVAVYIDGKQKFSTNVIPSESYYFKFGVYMQHRDWSNCMESQWTNVTVYTKSY
;
A
#
# COMPACT_ATOMS: atom_id res chain seq x y z
N MET A 1 45.18 -58.06 5.07
CA MET A 1 45.04 -56.99 6.08
C MET A 1 44.04 -55.98 5.51
N GLY A 2 42.78 -56.08 5.91
CA GLY A 2 41.71 -55.23 5.42
C GLY A 2 41.41 -54.18 6.46
N PHE A 3 41.45 -52.92 6.09
CA PHE A 3 40.96 -51.80 6.92
C PHE A 3 39.49 -51.57 6.67
N MET A 4 38.71 -51.78 7.72
CA MET A 4 37.27 -51.57 7.78
C MET A 4 37.05 -50.10 8.20
N ALA A 5 36.53 -49.25 7.29
CA ALA A 5 36.18 -47.88 7.61
C ALA A 5 34.78 -47.85 8.25
N MET A 6 34.73 -47.43 9.51
CA MET A 6 33.49 -47.16 10.23
C MET A 6 32.93 -45.82 9.77
N MET A 7 31.78 -45.84 9.09
CA MET A 7 30.97 -44.64 8.83
C MET A 7 30.14 -44.30 10.07
N VAL A 8 30.43 -43.18 10.69
CA VAL A 8 29.61 -42.61 11.76
C VAL A 8 28.55 -41.72 11.10
N SER A 9 27.30 -42.18 11.17
CA SER A 9 26.15 -41.38 10.75
C SER A 9 25.72 -40.39 11.86
N TRP A 10 25.78 -39.12 11.58
CA TRP A 10 25.20 -38.09 12.42
C TRP A 10 23.71 -37.92 12.09
N PRO A 11 22.81 -37.82 13.10
CA PRO A 11 21.43 -37.53 12.84
C PRO A 11 21.29 -36.04 12.50
N ALA A 12 20.68 -35.76 11.34
CA ALA A 12 20.25 -34.41 10.99
C ALA A 12 19.14 -33.95 11.91
N ILE A 13 19.44 -33.01 12.79
CA ILE A 13 18.42 -32.32 13.61
C ILE A 13 17.76 -31.30 12.66
N ALA A 14 16.57 -31.64 12.18
CA ALA A 14 15.72 -30.70 11.49
C ALA A 14 15.17 -29.68 12.52
N ALA A 15 15.76 -28.49 12.57
CA ALA A 15 15.21 -27.38 13.32
C ALA A 15 13.96 -26.87 12.59
N ALA A 16 12.79 -27.26 13.06
CA ALA A 16 11.53 -26.67 12.62
C ALA A 16 11.46 -25.25 13.18
N PHE A 17 11.71 -24.25 12.33
CA PHE A 17 11.39 -22.86 12.64
C PHE A 17 9.88 -22.70 12.61
N ILE A 18 9.24 -22.75 13.78
CA ILE A 18 7.87 -22.31 13.96
C ILE A 18 7.92 -20.77 13.88
N VAL A 19 7.62 -20.21 12.71
CA VAL A 19 7.30 -18.79 12.59
C VAL A 19 5.96 -18.61 13.30
N ALA A 20 6.00 -18.19 14.55
CA ALA A 20 4.84 -17.73 15.29
C ALA A 20 4.40 -16.40 14.65
N ALA A 21 3.50 -16.47 13.66
CA ALA A 21 2.77 -15.29 13.22
C ALA A 21 1.96 -14.82 14.44
N SER A 22 2.41 -13.74 15.06
CA SER A 22 1.66 -13.06 16.11
C SER A 22 0.39 -12.48 15.49
N LEU A 23 -0.71 -13.24 15.56
CA LEU A 23 -2.05 -12.78 15.23
C LEU A 23 -2.42 -11.72 16.27
N SER A 24 -2.06 -10.47 16.01
CA SER A 24 -2.57 -9.36 16.82
C SER A 24 -4.09 -9.34 16.69
N SER A 25 -4.78 -9.31 17.84
CA SER A 25 -6.24 -9.29 17.87
C SER A 25 -6.77 -8.03 17.17
N PRO A 26 -7.98 -8.06 16.57
CA PRO A 26 -8.59 -6.87 15.95
C PRO A 26 -8.66 -5.66 16.89
N ALA A 27 -8.80 -5.89 18.20
CA ALA A 27 -8.76 -4.85 19.22
C ALA A 27 -7.36 -4.25 19.37
N ALA A 28 -6.29 -5.05 19.31
CA ALA A 28 -4.92 -4.58 19.35
C ALA A 28 -4.56 -3.78 18.08
N MET A 29 -5.06 -4.20 16.91
CA MET A 29 -4.91 -3.47 15.65
C MET A 29 -5.60 -2.10 15.69
N ARG A 30 -6.83 -2.02 16.21
CA ARG A 30 -7.54 -0.74 16.41
C ARG A 30 -6.87 0.15 17.45
N ALA A 31 -6.37 -0.41 18.54
CA ALA A 31 -5.65 0.34 19.56
C ALA A 31 -4.33 0.90 19.01
N SER A 32 -3.62 0.16 18.17
CA SER A 32 -2.38 0.59 17.53
C SER A 32 -2.63 1.69 16.48
N ALA A 33 -3.67 1.54 15.64
CA ALA A 33 -4.07 2.57 14.69
C ALA A 33 -4.57 3.84 15.42
N ALA A 34 -5.31 3.69 16.52
CA ALA A 34 -5.76 4.82 17.35
C ALA A 34 -4.59 5.49 18.09
N ALA A 35 -3.55 4.75 18.49
CA ALA A 35 -2.33 5.30 19.08
C ALA A 35 -1.52 6.11 18.04
N ALA A 36 -1.38 5.60 16.82
CA ALA A 36 -0.78 6.32 15.71
C ALA A 36 -1.53 7.64 15.41
N ALA A 37 -2.87 7.63 15.56
CA ALA A 37 -3.69 8.84 15.40
C ALA A 37 -3.43 9.92 16.47
N ARG A 38 -3.03 9.55 17.67
CA ARG A 38 -2.81 10.46 18.81
C ARG A 38 -1.37 10.96 18.95
N GLY A 39 -0.40 10.31 18.28
CA GLY A 39 1.04 10.57 18.48
C GLY A 39 1.61 11.76 17.71
N GLY A 40 0.82 12.49 16.95
CA GLY A 40 1.30 13.53 16.03
C GLY A 40 1.17 14.95 16.56
N GLY A 41 2.19 15.46 17.26
CA GLY A 41 2.38 16.90 17.53
C GLY A 41 2.87 17.68 16.30
N GLY A 42 2.55 17.24 15.07
CA GLY A 42 2.85 17.91 13.80
C GLY A 42 1.63 18.68 13.28
N ASN A 43 1.86 19.57 12.30
CA ASN A 43 0.78 20.25 11.60
C ASN A 43 -0.22 19.23 11.08
N ASN A 44 -1.50 19.44 11.37
CA ASN A 44 -2.56 18.57 10.87
C ASN A 44 -2.69 18.76 9.34
N PRO A 45 -2.28 17.78 8.50
CA PRO A 45 -2.31 17.96 7.05
C PRO A 45 -3.73 18.09 6.47
N THR A 46 -4.77 17.76 7.25
CA THR A 46 -6.18 17.91 6.85
C THR A 46 -6.79 19.25 7.25
N ALA A 47 -6.02 20.13 7.91
CA ALA A 47 -6.54 21.45 8.32
C ALA A 47 -6.96 22.29 7.11
N GLY A 48 -8.19 22.81 7.14
CA GLY A 48 -8.77 23.60 6.05
C GLY A 48 -9.31 22.81 4.86
N PHE A 49 -9.33 21.49 4.96
CA PHE A 49 -9.99 20.62 3.97
C PHE A 49 -11.40 20.22 4.41
N ALA A 50 -12.29 20.06 3.44
CA ALA A 50 -13.58 19.42 3.61
C ALA A 50 -13.47 17.91 3.37
N LYS A 51 -14.09 17.11 4.22
CA LYS A 51 -14.16 15.66 4.04
C LYS A 51 -15.12 15.33 2.88
N VAL A 52 -14.72 14.38 2.04
CA VAL A 52 -15.57 13.79 1.00
C VAL A 52 -16.33 12.61 1.60
N ASP A 53 -17.64 12.55 1.37
CA ASP A 53 -18.46 11.43 1.81
C ASP A 53 -18.25 10.23 0.90
N LEU A 54 -17.63 9.18 1.44
CA LEU A 54 -17.41 7.91 0.76
C LEU A 54 -18.44 6.89 1.20
N THR A 55 -18.97 6.15 0.23
CA THR A 55 -19.89 5.02 0.43
C THR A 55 -19.19 3.69 0.12
N GLY A 56 -19.78 2.57 0.52
CA GLY A 56 -19.22 1.26 0.17
C GLY A 56 -19.10 1.02 -1.34
N GLY A 57 -19.94 1.68 -2.14
CA GLY A 57 -19.92 1.58 -3.62
C GLY A 57 -18.72 2.26 -4.27
N ASP A 58 -18.03 3.14 -3.55
CA ASP A 58 -16.88 3.87 -4.09
C ASP A 58 -15.58 3.05 -4.03
N PHE A 59 -15.58 1.94 -3.31
CA PHE A 59 -14.41 1.06 -3.14
C PHE A 59 -14.45 -0.12 -4.11
N GLN A 60 -13.95 0.07 -5.33
CA GLN A 60 -13.86 -0.99 -6.32
C GLN A 60 -12.58 -1.80 -6.14
N VAL A 61 -12.72 -3.07 -5.76
CA VAL A 61 -11.58 -3.99 -5.65
C VAL A 61 -11.16 -4.47 -7.05
N GLN A 62 -9.91 -4.24 -7.40
CA GLN A 62 -9.21 -4.80 -8.55
C GLN A 62 -8.33 -5.95 -8.05
N ARG A 63 -8.41 -7.12 -8.68
CA ARG A 63 -7.70 -8.34 -8.26
C ARG A 63 -7.29 -9.17 -9.48
N PRO A 64 -6.45 -10.20 -9.35
CA PRO A 64 -6.17 -11.10 -10.46
C PRO A 64 -7.46 -11.64 -11.10
N TYR A 65 -7.54 -11.59 -12.44
CA TYR A 65 -8.78 -11.85 -13.17
C TYR A 65 -9.35 -13.26 -12.95
N ASP A 66 -8.48 -14.23 -12.70
CA ASP A 66 -8.79 -15.66 -12.56
C ASP A 66 -8.96 -16.14 -11.11
N VAL A 67 -8.87 -15.22 -10.13
CA VAL A 67 -8.95 -15.55 -8.70
C VAL A 67 -10.18 -14.89 -8.08
N PRO A 68 -11.00 -15.62 -7.29
CA PRO A 68 -12.09 -15.03 -6.52
C PRO A 68 -11.59 -13.94 -5.55
N GLU A 69 -12.36 -12.86 -5.38
CA GLU A 69 -11.98 -11.73 -4.53
C GLU A 69 -11.60 -12.15 -3.11
N SER A 70 -12.40 -13.01 -2.50
CA SER A 70 -12.16 -13.51 -1.13
C SER A 70 -10.83 -14.25 -0.93
N ARG A 71 -10.14 -14.57 -2.02
CA ARG A 71 -8.83 -15.23 -2.00
C ARG A 71 -7.65 -14.25 -2.10
N ARG A 72 -7.93 -12.95 -2.26
CA ARG A 72 -6.90 -11.89 -2.37
C ARG A 72 -7.27 -10.64 -1.58
N PHE A 73 -8.48 -10.58 -1.05
CA PHE A 73 -9.01 -9.44 -0.33
C PHE A 73 -9.88 -9.89 0.84
N ARG A 74 -9.80 -9.15 1.94
CA ARG A 74 -10.67 -9.29 3.09
C ARG A 74 -10.97 -7.93 3.71
N TYR A 75 -12.24 -7.68 4.00
CA TYR A 75 -12.66 -6.57 4.85
C TYR A 75 -13.27 -7.13 6.13
N ARG A 76 -12.65 -6.84 7.25
CA ARG A 76 -13.11 -7.30 8.56
C ARG A 76 -12.78 -6.27 9.64
N ASP A 77 -13.75 -5.98 10.51
CA ASP A 77 -13.58 -5.09 11.67
C ASP A 77 -13.03 -3.70 11.32
N GLY A 78 -13.39 -3.16 10.12
CA GLY A 78 -12.92 -1.86 9.63
C GLY A 78 -11.52 -1.88 9.04
N VAL A 79 -10.93 -3.04 8.84
CA VAL A 79 -9.62 -3.23 8.21
C VAL A 79 -9.77 -3.91 6.86
N TRP A 80 -9.23 -3.32 5.82
CA TRP A 80 -9.01 -3.92 4.51
C TRP A 80 -7.64 -4.62 4.51
N THR A 81 -7.60 -5.89 4.13
CA THR A 81 -6.37 -6.66 3.92
C THR A 81 -6.29 -7.05 2.45
N PHE A 82 -5.20 -6.70 1.81
CA PHE A 82 -4.92 -6.97 0.40
C PHE A 82 -3.66 -7.81 0.27
N TRP A 83 -3.66 -8.83 -0.60
CA TRP A 83 -2.44 -9.57 -0.91
C TRP A 83 -2.44 -10.08 -2.35
N VAL A 84 -1.26 -10.31 -2.88
CA VAL A 84 -0.99 -10.98 -4.15
C VAL A 84 0.17 -11.93 -3.99
N TYR A 85 0.22 -12.94 -4.85
CA TYR A 85 1.36 -13.83 -4.99
C TYR A 85 2.10 -13.55 -6.29
N ASP A 86 3.39 -13.88 -6.33
CA ASP A 86 4.25 -13.77 -7.52
C ASP A 86 3.73 -14.56 -8.72
N SER A 87 3.02 -15.67 -8.47
CA SER A 87 2.38 -16.52 -9.47
C SER A 87 1.05 -16.01 -10.01
N ASP A 88 0.48 -14.95 -9.43
CA ASP A 88 -0.82 -14.41 -9.83
C ASP A 88 -0.80 -13.82 -11.25
N LYS A 89 -1.98 -13.76 -11.86
CA LYS A 89 -2.23 -13.13 -13.15
C LYS A 89 -2.52 -11.63 -13.00
N PRO A 90 -2.44 -10.84 -14.07
CA PRO A 90 -2.87 -9.45 -14.07
C PRO A 90 -4.34 -9.25 -13.65
N PHE A 91 -4.73 -7.99 -13.45
CA PHE A 91 -6.13 -7.63 -13.18
C PHE A 91 -7.06 -7.96 -14.36
N ASN A 92 -6.59 -7.81 -15.59
CA ASN A 92 -7.34 -8.18 -16.79
C ASN A 92 -6.41 -8.80 -17.85
N THR A 93 -7.02 -9.40 -18.89
CA THR A 93 -6.29 -10.05 -19.98
C THR A 93 -5.81 -9.10 -21.07
N ALA A 94 -6.30 -7.86 -21.09
CA ALA A 94 -5.98 -6.87 -22.11
C ALA A 94 -4.67 -6.12 -21.85
N THR A 95 -4.18 -6.14 -20.60
CA THR A 95 -2.97 -5.43 -20.19
C THR A 95 -1.90 -6.42 -19.72
N HIS A 96 -0.65 -6.15 -20.09
CA HIS A 96 0.53 -6.91 -19.62
C HIS A 96 1.10 -6.34 -18.31
N THR A 97 0.21 -5.90 -17.40
CA THR A 97 0.60 -5.37 -16.09
C THR A 97 0.88 -6.49 -15.10
N ASN A 98 1.60 -6.17 -14.03
CA ASN A 98 1.81 -7.10 -12.92
C ASN A 98 0.50 -7.32 -12.12
N PRO A 99 0.44 -8.40 -11.32
CA PRO A 99 -0.68 -8.67 -10.43
C PRO A 99 -0.93 -7.54 -9.44
N ARG A 100 -2.20 -7.36 -9.09
CA ARG A 100 -2.63 -6.40 -8.08
C ARG A 100 -3.82 -6.91 -7.30
N THR A 101 -3.89 -6.49 -6.05
CA THR A 101 -5.13 -6.46 -5.28
C THR A 101 -5.19 -5.11 -4.60
N GLU A 102 -5.98 -4.21 -5.14
CA GLU A 102 -6.08 -2.83 -4.68
C GLU A 102 -7.48 -2.28 -4.89
N VAL A 103 -7.84 -1.27 -4.14
CA VAL A 103 -9.06 -0.48 -4.36
C VAL A 103 -8.75 0.65 -5.34
N ARG A 104 -9.64 0.84 -6.34
CA ARG A 104 -9.84 2.10 -7.03
C ARG A 104 -10.98 2.84 -6.34
N LEU A 105 -10.73 4.05 -5.87
CA LEU A 105 -11.81 4.93 -5.43
C LEU A 105 -12.55 5.47 -6.65
N ARG A 106 -13.86 5.16 -6.74
CA ARG A 106 -14.74 5.52 -7.86
C ARG A 106 -15.62 6.69 -7.50
N GLY A 107 -16.14 7.39 -8.51
CA GLY A 107 -17.10 8.48 -8.33
C GLY A 107 -16.50 9.78 -7.79
N HIS A 108 -15.20 9.78 -7.53
CA HIS A 108 -14.46 10.92 -6.99
C HIS A 108 -13.20 11.20 -7.81
N ASP A 109 -13.29 10.98 -9.12
CA ASP A 109 -12.26 11.40 -10.07
C ASP A 109 -12.25 12.92 -10.11
N TYR A 110 -11.06 13.52 -10.18
CA TYR A 110 -10.92 14.97 -10.06
C TYR A 110 -9.96 15.55 -11.10
N SER A 111 -10.21 16.79 -11.51
CA SER A 111 -9.41 17.52 -12.50
C SER A 111 -8.99 18.92 -12.02
N SER A 112 -9.40 19.32 -10.82
CA SER A 112 -9.09 20.63 -10.25
C SER A 112 -9.15 20.60 -8.72
N GLY A 113 -8.70 21.68 -8.07
CA GLY A 113 -8.70 21.78 -6.61
C GLY A 113 -7.48 21.12 -5.97
N VAL A 114 -7.50 21.05 -4.66
CA VAL A 114 -6.50 20.33 -3.86
C VAL A 114 -7.17 19.13 -3.23
N TRP A 115 -6.65 17.96 -3.52
CA TRP A 115 -7.20 16.69 -3.05
C TRP A 115 -6.23 15.97 -2.12
N GLN A 116 -6.78 15.29 -1.14
CA GLN A 116 -5.96 14.56 -0.17
C GLN A 116 -6.55 13.18 0.10
N PHE A 117 -5.71 12.17 -0.04
CA PHE A 117 -5.94 10.84 0.52
C PHE A 117 -5.40 10.79 1.95
N GLU A 118 -6.17 10.23 2.87
CA GLU A 118 -5.71 9.83 4.20
C GLU A 118 -6.06 8.36 4.44
N GLY A 119 -5.14 7.62 5.02
CA GLY A 119 -5.38 6.25 5.44
C GLY A 119 -4.32 5.80 6.46
N TYR A 120 -4.70 4.85 7.31
CA TYR A 120 -3.74 4.16 8.17
C TYR A 120 -3.32 2.88 7.48
N GLY A 121 -2.07 2.81 7.07
CA GLY A 121 -1.45 1.69 6.39
C GLY A 121 -0.62 0.82 7.34
N TYR A 122 -0.55 -0.45 7.03
CA TYR A 122 0.34 -1.43 7.67
C TYR A 122 0.92 -2.33 6.59
N VAL A 123 2.22 -2.54 6.62
CA VAL A 123 2.92 -3.44 5.70
C VAL A 123 3.70 -4.45 6.53
N PRO A 124 3.40 -5.76 6.43
CA PRO A 124 4.16 -6.77 7.15
C PRO A 124 5.57 -6.91 6.60
N SER A 125 6.52 -7.23 7.48
CA SER A 125 7.87 -7.63 7.06
C SER A 125 7.82 -8.80 6.07
N GLY A 126 8.74 -8.81 5.12
CA GLY A 126 8.75 -9.78 4.01
C GLY A 126 7.95 -9.33 2.77
N THR A 127 7.20 -8.21 2.85
CA THR A 127 6.59 -7.57 1.68
C THR A 127 7.57 -6.57 1.06
N SER A 128 8.03 -6.82 -0.16
CA SER A 128 8.97 -5.96 -0.87
C SER A 128 8.71 -6.00 -2.38
N GLY A 129 9.06 -4.94 -3.13
CA GLY A 129 8.81 -4.86 -4.56
C GLY A 129 7.36 -4.55 -4.93
N VAL A 130 6.67 -3.74 -4.15
CA VAL A 130 5.23 -3.48 -4.27
C VAL A 130 4.91 -1.99 -4.18
N SER A 131 3.90 -1.52 -4.93
CA SER A 131 3.24 -0.25 -4.69
C SER A 131 2.05 -0.45 -3.75
N VAL A 132 1.93 0.40 -2.75
CA VAL A 132 0.86 0.32 -1.74
C VAL A 132 -0.18 1.43 -1.86
N MET A 133 0.14 2.51 -2.58
CA MET A 133 -0.78 3.63 -2.85
C MET A 133 -0.37 4.34 -4.14
N GLN A 134 -1.37 4.83 -4.89
CA GLN A 134 -1.16 5.51 -6.17
C GLN A 134 -2.11 6.70 -6.33
N ILE A 135 -1.64 7.74 -7.05
CA ILE A 135 -2.52 8.66 -7.78
C ILE A 135 -2.42 8.28 -9.25
N HIS A 136 -3.52 7.75 -9.78
CA HIS A 136 -3.62 7.28 -11.15
C HIS A 136 -4.27 8.37 -12.02
N ASN A 137 -3.85 8.45 -13.28
CA ASN A 137 -4.43 9.34 -14.27
C ASN A 137 -5.63 8.69 -14.98
N GLU A 138 -6.32 9.47 -15.82
CA GLU A 138 -7.39 8.96 -16.69
C GLU A 138 -6.87 7.86 -17.63
N GLU A 139 -7.80 7.06 -18.16
CA GLU A 139 -7.48 6.03 -19.14
C GLU A 139 -7.00 6.68 -20.47
N GLY A 140 -5.88 6.17 -20.99
CA GLY A 140 -5.26 6.69 -22.22
C GLY A 140 -4.30 7.85 -22.03
N ALA A 141 -4.08 8.33 -20.79
CA ALA A 141 -3.04 9.32 -20.52
C ALA A 141 -1.63 8.80 -20.90
N GLU A 142 -0.75 9.71 -21.32
CA GLU A 142 0.64 9.40 -21.64
C GLU A 142 1.38 8.70 -20.47
N HIS A 143 1.07 9.15 -19.24
CA HIS A 143 1.58 8.56 -18.02
C HIS A 143 0.41 8.00 -17.21
N ALA A 144 0.46 6.72 -16.85
CA ALA A 144 -0.60 6.09 -16.08
C ALA A 144 -0.76 6.62 -14.66
N THR A 145 0.31 7.14 -14.05
CA THR A 145 0.33 7.62 -12.67
C THR A 145 1.20 8.85 -12.51
N ILE A 146 0.84 9.72 -11.56
CA ILE A 146 1.70 10.84 -11.12
C ILE A 146 2.40 10.54 -9.80
N LEU A 147 1.94 9.54 -9.07
CA LEU A 147 2.54 9.08 -7.82
C LEU A 147 2.30 7.59 -7.65
N MET A 148 3.36 6.88 -7.31
CA MET A 148 3.30 5.54 -6.73
C MET A 148 4.19 5.50 -5.49
N LEU A 149 3.65 4.95 -4.41
CA LEU A 149 4.39 4.72 -3.17
C LEU A 149 4.80 3.26 -3.12
N HIS A 150 6.09 3.01 -3.38
CA HIS A 150 6.66 1.67 -3.39
C HIS A 150 7.28 1.32 -2.04
N VAL A 151 7.28 0.03 -1.73
CA VAL A 151 7.96 -0.53 -0.57
C VAL A 151 9.05 -1.47 -1.02
N TYR A 152 10.28 -1.18 -0.61
CA TYR A 152 11.47 -2.02 -0.81
C TYR A 152 12.19 -2.16 0.53
N ASP A 153 12.26 -3.37 1.06
CA ASP A 153 12.98 -3.73 2.29
C ASP A 153 12.66 -2.83 3.48
N GLY A 154 11.37 -2.54 3.67
CA GLY A 154 10.88 -1.69 4.77
C GLY A 154 11.04 -0.19 4.56
N VAL A 155 11.46 0.23 3.37
CA VAL A 155 11.57 1.64 3.00
C VAL A 155 10.44 2.02 2.05
N LEU A 156 9.65 3.02 2.43
CA LEU A 156 8.65 3.64 1.55
C LEU A 156 9.37 4.63 0.63
N ARG A 157 9.11 4.55 -0.68
CA ARG A 157 9.76 5.35 -1.73
C ARG A 157 8.75 5.97 -2.68
N PHE A 158 9.16 7.03 -3.34
CA PHE A 158 8.49 7.58 -4.52
C PHE A 158 9.01 6.82 -5.75
N TYR A 159 8.18 5.95 -6.32
CA TYR A 159 8.59 4.94 -7.31
C TYR A 159 9.85 4.18 -6.81
N ASP A 160 10.83 3.95 -7.68
CA ASP A 160 12.12 3.34 -7.33
C ASP A 160 13.15 4.39 -6.86
N GLY A 161 12.72 5.64 -6.71
CA GLY A 161 13.56 6.81 -6.44
C GLY A 161 13.72 7.12 -4.94
N PRO A 162 13.56 8.40 -4.54
CA PRO A 162 13.91 8.85 -3.20
C PRO A 162 13.15 8.11 -2.09
N ALA A 163 13.85 7.81 -0.99
CA ALA A 163 13.25 7.31 0.23
C ALA A 163 12.38 8.39 0.89
N ILE A 164 11.18 8.02 1.29
CA ILE A 164 10.21 8.86 2.01
C ILE A 164 10.24 8.57 3.49
N GLU A 165 10.18 7.28 3.85
CA GLU A 165 10.20 6.83 5.23
C GLU A 165 10.88 5.47 5.31
N SER A 166 11.77 5.30 6.28
CA SER A 166 12.38 4.03 6.64
C SER A 166 11.60 3.36 7.77
N ASN A 167 11.76 2.05 7.92
CA ASN A 167 11.18 1.28 9.02
C ASN A 167 9.63 1.35 9.07
N ILE A 168 8.97 1.16 7.91
CA ILE A 168 7.51 1.13 7.87
C ILE A 168 6.91 -0.24 8.21
N TYR A 169 7.71 -1.30 8.26
CA TYR A 169 7.24 -2.65 8.54
C TYR A 169 6.68 -2.81 9.96
N ASP A 170 5.69 -3.68 10.07
CA ASP A 170 5.12 -4.20 11.31
C ASP A 170 4.59 -3.10 12.26
N ARG A 171 4.23 -1.95 11.70
CA ARG A 171 3.59 -0.86 12.41
C ARG A 171 2.50 -0.20 11.58
N TRP A 172 1.50 0.33 12.25
CA TRP A 172 0.56 1.25 11.63
C TRP A 172 1.21 2.62 11.45
N PHE A 173 1.04 3.21 10.27
CA PHE A 173 1.46 4.58 9.98
C PHE A 173 0.30 5.35 9.35
N ARG A 174 0.13 6.62 9.73
CA ARG A 174 -0.83 7.51 9.07
C ARG A 174 -0.19 8.07 7.81
N LEU A 175 -0.75 7.75 6.68
CA LEU A 175 -0.37 8.31 5.38
C LEU A 175 -1.34 9.41 5.00
N ASN A 176 -0.81 10.60 4.66
CA ASN A 176 -1.56 11.61 3.91
C ASN A 176 -0.80 11.90 2.61
N VAL A 177 -1.53 11.91 1.51
CA VAL A 177 -1.01 12.32 0.19
C VAL A 177 -1.85 13.47 -0.32
N VAL A 178 -1.23 14.63 -0.47
CA VAL A 178 -1.87 15.86 -0.95
C VAL A 178 -1.46 16.10 -2.39
N HIS A 179 -2.42 16.31 -3.28
CA HIS A 179 -2.22 16.72 -4.66
C HIS A 179 -2.86 18.07 -4.90
N ASP A 180 -2.06 19.07 -5.22
CA ASP A 180 -2.50 20.36 -5.71
C ASP A 180 -2.46 20.33 -7.24
N VAL A 181 -3.64 20.26 -7.86
CA VAL A 181 -3.76 20.11 -9.32
C VAL A 181 -3.22 21.34 -10.04
N LYS A 182 -3.55 22.54 -9.56
CA LYS A 182 -3.13 23.80 -10.18
C LYS A 182 -1.63 24.03 -10.06
N ALA A 183 -1.06 23.72 -8.91
CA ALA A 183 0.39 23.83 -8.70
C ALA A 183 1.17 22.67 -9.33
N SER A 184 0.49 21.60 -9.77
CA SER A 184 1.09 20.36 -10.27
C SER A 184 2.11 19.80 -9.26
N THR A 185 1.70 19.69 -7.98
CA THR A 185 2.59 19.21 -6.92
C THR A 185 1.90 18.11 -6.09
N VAL A 186 2.71 17.17 -5.64
CA VAL A 186 2.30 16.20 -4.62
C VAL A 186 3.15 16.36 -3.37
N ALA A 187 2.53 16.13 -2.19
CA ALA A 187 3.23 16.10 -0.91
C ALA A 187 2.79 14.85 -0.13
N VAL A 188 3.74 14.16 0.49
CA VAL A 188 3.52 12.95 1.27
C VAL A 188 3.87 13.23 2.73
N TYR A 189 2.94 12.87 3.62
CA TYR A 189 3.10 13.00 5.06
C TYR A 189 3.00 11.62 5.70
N ILE A 190 3.90 11.33 6.63
CA ILE A 190 3.85 10.16 7.50
C ILE A 190 3.71 10.64 8.94
N ASP A 191 2.69 10.13 9.63
CA ASP A 191 2.41 10.46 11.03
C ASP A 191 2.34 11.98 11.30
N GLY A 192 1.73 12.73 10.33
CA GLY A 192 1.54 14.16 10.38
C GLY A 192 2.75 15.01 10.00
N LYS A 193 3.89 14.39 9.65
CA LYS A 193 5.10 15.11 9.22
C LYS A 193 5.27 14.99 7.72
N GLN A 194 5.47 16.11 7.03
CA GLN A 194 5.83 16.10 5.62
C GLN A 194 7.21 15.44 5.45
N LYS A 195 7.24 14.40 4.65
CA LYS A 195 8.45 13.61 4.36
C LYS A 195 8.96 13.81 2.94
N PHE A 196 8.06 14.16 2.02
CA PHE A 196 8.40 14.29 0.61
C PHE A 196 7.48 15.30 -0.07
N SER A 197 7.99 15.98 -1.09
CA SER A 197 7.19 16.78 -2.02
C SER A 197 7.94 16.89 -3.34
N THR A 198 7.19 16.89 -4.45
CA THR A 198 7.75 17.05 -5.79
C THR A 198 6.72 17.65 -6.74
N ASN A 199 7.21 18.21 -7.84
CA ASN A 199 6.36 18.53 -9.00
C ASN A 199 5.99 17.23 -9.73
N VAL A 200 4.81 17.22 -10.33
CA VAL A 200 4.31 16.10 -11.13
C VAL A 200 3.88 16.57 -12.52
N ILE A 201 3.85 15.64 -13.47
CA ILE A 201 3.37 15.93 -14.82
C ILE A 201 1.85 16.04 -14.76
N PRO A 202 1.24 17.16 -15.23
CA PRO A 202 -0.20 17.32 -15.22
C PRO A 202 -0.90 16.34 -16.16
N SER A 203 -2.13 15.99 -15.82
CA SER A 203 -3.05 15.18 -16.60
C SER A 203 -4.45 15.79 -16.52
N GLU A 204 -5.40 15.28 -17.28
CA GLU A 204 -6.75 15.86 -17.35
C GLU A 204 -7.64 15.42 -16.19
N SER A 205 -7.38 14.22 -15.64
CA SER A 205 -8.14 13.66 -14.52
C SER A 205 -7.31 12.69 -13.68
N TYR A 206 -7.67 12.55 -12.41
CA TYR A 206 -6.94 11.77 -11.43
C TYR A 206 -7.88 11.00 -10.52
N TYR A 207 -7.39 9.89 -9.95
CA TYR A 207 -8.07 9.17 -8.89
C TYR A 207 -7.09 8.42 -7.98
N PHE A 208 -7.53 8.12 -6.77
CA PHE A 208 -6.73 7.41 -5.79
C PHE A 208 -6.91 5.90 -5.87
N LYS A 209 -5.82 5.17 -5.62
CA LYS A 209 -5.81 3.72 -5.43
C LYS A 209 -4.94 3.36 -4.24
N PHE A 210 -5.31 2.29 -3.52
CA PHE A 210 -4.53 1.77 -2.40
C PHE A 210 -4.72 0.26 -2.26
N GLY A 211 -3.72 -0.42 -1.72
CA GLY A 211 -3.70 -1.88 -1.61
C GLY A 211 -2.32 -2.43 -1.91
N VAL A 212 -2.22 -3.41 -2.81
CA VAL A 212 -0.96 -3.96 -3.29
C VAL A 212 -0.96 -4.07 -4.82
N TYR A 213 0.05 -3.50 -5.46
CA TYR A 213 0.32 -3.66 -6.87
C TYR A 213 1.78 -4.05 -7.05
N MET A 214 2.01 -5.30 -7.45
CA MET A 214 3.36 -5.86 -7.62
C MET A 214 4.17 -5.06 -8.64
N GLN A 215 5.39 -4.72 -8.28
CA GLN A 215 6.35 -4.09 -9.18
C GLN A 215 7.41 -5.08 -9.64
N HIS A 216 7.94 -5.89 -8.74
CA HIS A 216 8.95 -6.90 -9.02
C HIS A 216 8.53 -8.26 -8.46
N ARG A 217 8.45 -9.29 -9.33
CA ARG A 217 8.00 -10.63 -8.97
C ARG A 217 8.98 -11.42 -8.10
N ASP A 218 10.25 -11.11 -8.20
CA ASP A 218 11.35 -11.81 -7.57
C ASP A 218 11.72 -11.30 -6.18
N TRP A 219 11.03 -10.26 -5.70
CA TRP A 219 11.33 -9.65 -4.40
C TRP A 219 10.60 -10.31 -3.23
N SER A 220 9.37 -10.76 -3.44
CA SER A 220 8.56 -11.43 -2.42
C SER A 220 7.57 -12.39 -3.06
N ASN A 221 7.47 -13.60 -2.54
CA ASN A 221 6.49 -14.58 -3.02
C ASN A 221 5.05 -14.16 -2.73
N CYS A 222 4.84 -13.44 -1.63
CA CYS A 222 3.57 -12.85 -1.23
C CYS A 222 3.79 -11.41 -0.78
N MET A 223 2.97 -10.49 -1.29
CA MET A 223 2.99 -9.08 -0.92
C MET A 223 1.66 -8.72 -0.30
N GLU A 224 1.69 -8.13 0.90
CA GLU A 224 0.50 -7.78 1.67
C GLU A 224 0.54 -6.32 2.12
N SER A 225 -0.64 -5.69 2.17
CA SER A 225 -0.85 -4.46 2.94
C SER A 225 -2.20 -4.47 3.63
N GLN A 226 -2.30 -3.74 4.73
CA GLN A 226 -3.54 -3.55 5.45
C GLN A 226 -3.83 -2.07 5.60
N TRP A 227 -5.12 -1.71 5.55
CA TRP A 227 -5.56 -0.32 5.60
C TRP A 227 -6.80 -0.16 6.47
N THR A 228 -6.90 0.97 7.16
CA THR A 228 -8.09 1.36 7.92
C THR A 228 -8.28 2.86 7.89
N ASN A 229 -9.49 3.33 8.20
CA ASN A 229 -9.85 4.75 8.27
C ASN A 229 -9.51 5.54 7.01
N VAL A 230 -9.69 4.91 5.83
CA VAL A 230 -9.46 5.59 4.55
C VAL A 230 -10.48 6.69 4.36
N THR A 231 -10.00 7.89 4.07
CA THR A 231 -10.80 9.10 3.87
C THR A 231 -10.19 9.94 2.75
N VAL A 232 -11.03 10.61 2.00
CA VAL A 232 -10.64 11.62 1.01
C VAL A 232 -11.07 12.98 1.48
N TYR A 233 -10.25 13.96 1.24
CA TYR A 233 -10.54 15.37 1.53
C TYR A 233 -10.28 16.21 0.29
N THR A 234 -10.97 17.36 0.21
CA THR A 234 -10.77 18.33 -0.86
C THR A 234 -10.88 19.76 -0.34
N LYS A 235 -10.28 20.69 -1.03
CA LYS A 235 -10.54 22.13 -0.89
C LYS A 235 -10.44 22.82 -2.23
N SER A 236 -11.28 23.83 -2.43
CA SER A 236 -11.15 24.78 -3.54
C SER A 236 -10.00 25.75 -3.28
N TYR A 237 -9.53 26.38 -4.33
CA TYR A 237 -8.54 27.47 -4.25
C TYR A 237 -9.17 28.73 -3.66
#